data_62c5298c8676fb2e4920d0ca03225819
#
_entry.id   62c5298c8676fb2e4920d0ca03225819
#
_cell.length_a   1.000
_cell.length_b   1.000
_cell.length_c   1.000
_cell.angle_alpha   90.00
_cell.angle_beta   90.00
_cell.angle_gamma   90.00
#
_symmetry.space_group_name_H-M   'P 1'
#
loop_
_entity.id
_entity.type
_entity.pdbx_description
1 polymer ?
#
loop_
_entity_poly.entity_id
_entity_poly.type
_entity_poly.pdbx_seq_one_letter_code
_entity_poly.pdbx_strand_id
1 'polypeptide(L)'
;MKKISIFLSSIWFLALGLGANPLDLQKVSKDANWFAHFDFSAMRKSEVGTFIRTSIEEIPEVINRINRMKKDHGIDFDGFSHLTVSGSGERDRAIAILKGGVDMDKLIENPKLADRLEIDQIGKNKIYSTKRGKRPMAFAPLKKGVIVGGPDVNYVNEGILLAKGKSPSHSGNNLLDSLIASVDHPGFLVFADIERAEKQNYLDERARFMRDKIKTG
;
A
#
# COMPACT_ATOMS: atom_id res chain seq x y z
N MET A 1 65.95 9.91 2.76
CA MET A 1 64.91 8.94 3.15
C MET A 1 63.56 9.60 2.92
N LYS A 2 62.86 9.29 1.82
CA LYS A 2 61.54 9.87 1.49
C LYS A 2 60.47 8.98 2.09
N LYS A 3 59.64 9.53 2.99
CA LYS A 3 58.47 8.88 3.53
C LYS A 3 57.34 8.92 2.50
N ILE A 4 56.91 7.75 2.03
CA ILE A 4 55.75 7.58 1.18
C ILE A 4 54.55 7.43 2.11
N SER A 5 53.70 8.48 2.17
CA SER A 5 52.40 8.42 2.82
C SER A 5 51.41 7.73 1.87
N ILE A 6 51.00 6.53 2.21
CA ILE A 6 49.92 5.83 1.51
C ILE A 6 48.60 6.36 2.06
N PHE A 7 47.93 7.19 1.25
CA PHE A 7 46.53 7.58 1.50
C PHE A 7 45.61 6.41 1.14
N LEU A 8 45.16 5.68 2.15
CA LEU A 8 44.02 4.76 2.00
C LEU A 8 42.76 5.60 1.88
N SER A 9 42.33 5.91 0.68
CA SER A 9 40.99 6.40 0.43
C SER A 9 40.02 5.25 0.57
N SER A 10 39.35 5.24 1.71
CA SER A 10 38.19 4.38 1.98
C SER A 10 37.07 4.80 1.02
N ILE A 11 36.96 4.09 -0.09
CA ILE A 11 35.78 4.18 -0.96
C ILE A 11 34.64 3.53 -0.22
N TRP A 12 33.82 4.37 0.44
CA TRP A 12 32.51 3.99 0.89
C TRP A 12 31.68 3.75 -0.36
N PHE A 13 31.53 2.49 -0.75
CA PHE A 13 30.47 2.07 -1.62
C PHE A 13 29.16 2.32 -0.83
N LEU A 14 28.57 3.48 -1.03
CA LEU A 14 27.14 3.67 -0.83
C LEU A 14 26.45 2.75 -1.84
N ALA A 15 26.15 1.53 -1.41
CA ALA A 15 25.16 0.70 -2.06
C ALA A 15 23.85 1.47 -1.97
N LEU A 16 23.61 2.34 -2.97
CA LEU A 16 22.29 2.86 -3.27
C LEU A 16 21.44 1.63 -3.59
N GLY A 17 20.78 1.09 -2.59
CA GLY A 17 19.78 0.06 -2.71
C GLY A 17 18.69 0.56 -3.65
N LEU A 18 18.87 0.33 -4.94
CA LEU A 18 17.92 0.69 -5.97
C LEU A 18 16.69 -0.21 -5.82
N GLY A 19 15.71 0.29 -5.06
CA GLY A 19 14.34 0.10 -5.45
C GLY A 19 13.51 -0.97 -4.79
N ALA A 20 13.87 -1.52 -3.64
CA ALA A 20 12.89 -2.21 -2.80
C ALA A 20 12.17 -1.16 -1.91
N ASN A 21 10.86 -1.24 -1.83
CA ASN A 21 10.05 -0.45 -0.90
C ASN A 21 9.55 -1.41 0.20
N PRO A 22 10.40 -1.74 1.20
CA PRO A 22 10.03 -2.69 2.24
C PRO A 22 8.80 -2.17 2.98
N LEU A 23 8.01 -3.10 3.50
CA LEU A 23 6.88 -2.77 4.34
C LEU A 23 7.33 -1.92 5.53
N ASP A 24 6.72 -0.77 5.67
CA ASP A 24 6.93 0.13 6.80
C ASP A 24 5.79 -0.08 7.83
N LEU A 25 6.09 -0.79 8.91
CA LEU A 25 5.12 -1.09 9.97
C LEU A 25 4.60 0.17 10.69
N GLN A 26 5.25 1.33 10.53
CA GLN A 26 4.70 2.60 11.01
C GLN A 26 3.42 2.99 10.27
N LYS A 27 3.20 2.43 9.08
CA LYS A 27 2.01 2.67 8.25
C LYS A 27 0.92 1.63 8.42
N VAL A 28 1.10 0.68 9.33
CA VAL A 28 0.11 -0.34 9.69
C VAL A 28 -0.45 -0.01 11.07
N SER A 29 -1.76 0.23 11.17
CA SER A 29 -2.43 0.56 12.44
C SER A 29 -2.17 -0.53 13.48
N LYS A 30 -1.92 -0.13 14.74
CA LYS A 30 -1.78 -1.06 15.86
C LYS A 30 -3.03 -1.94 16.06
N ASP A 31 -4.18 -1.45 15.63
CA ASP A 31 -5.46 -2.15 15.72
C ASP A 31 -5.74 -3.07 14.52
N ALA A 32 -4.86 -3.08 13.53
CA ALA A 32 -4.97 -3.98 12.41
C ALA A 32 -4.70 -5.43 12.84
N ASN A 33 -5.59 -6.35 12.46
CA ASN A 33 -5.42 -7.79 12.61
C ASN A 33 -4.88 -8.44 11.34
N TRP A 34 -4.91 -7.71 10.23
CA TRP A 34 -4.33 -8.15 8.97
C TRP A 34 -3.76 -6.97 8.20
N PHE A 35 -2.81 -7.26 7.37
CA PHE A 35 -2.34 -6.34 6.33
C PHE A 35 -1.90 -7.10 5.09
N ALA A 36 -1.93 -6.40 3.96
CA ALA A 36 -1.33 -6.82 2.70
C ALA A 36 -0.44 -5.69 2.18
N HIS A 37 0.77 -6.04 1.78
CA HIS A 37 1.71 -5.10 1.18
C HIS A 37 2.14 -5.58 -0.19
N PHE A 38 2.12 -4.68 -1.17
CA PHE A 38 2.56 -4.89 -2.53
C PHE A 38 3.71 -3.94 -2.83
N ASP A 39 4.90 -4.45 -3.04
CA ASP A 39 6.01 -3.70 -3.63
C ASP A 39 5.98 -3.90 -5.13
N PHE A 40 5.33 -2.99 -5.84
CA PHE A 40 5.23 -3.04 -7.30
C PHE A 40 6.59 -2.88 -7.98
N SER A 41 7.55 -2.22 -7.33
CA SER A 41 8.90 -2.05 -7.86
C SER A 41 9.68 -3.37 -7.82
N ALA A 42 9.56 -4.13 -6.73
CA ALA A 42 10.14 -5.47 -6.62
C ALA A 42 9.43 -6.46 -7.54
N MET A 43 8.08 -6.43 -7.57
CA MET A 43 7.28 -7.29 -8.45
C MET A 43 7.68 -7.13 -9.92
N ARG A 44 7.81 -5.89 -10.42
CA ARG A 44 8.20 -5.64 -11.82
C ARG A 44 9.57 -6.18 -12.19
N LYS A 45 10.46 -6.37 -11.22
CA LYS A 45 11.82 -6.93 -11.43
C LYS A 45 11.87 -8.44 -11.29
N SER A 46 10.84 -9.09 -10.75
CA SER A 46 10.78 -10.54 -10.57
C SER A 46 10.41 -11.25 -11.86
N GLU A 47 10.78 -12.52 -11.95
CA GLU A 47 10.40 -13.39 -13.08
C GLU A 47 8.88 -13.50 -13.21
N VAL A 48 8.19 -13.65 -12.08
CA VAL A 48 6.72 -13.70 -12.04
C VAL A 48 6.10 -12.40 -12.53
N GLY A 49 6.61 -11.26 -12.09
CA GLY A 49 6.15 -9.95 -12.56
C GLY A 49 6.39 -9.72 -14.05
N THR A 50 7.54 -10.17 -14.56
CA THR A 50 7.85 -10.16 -16.00
C THR A 50 6.88 -11.03 -16.78
N PHE A 51 6.62 -12.25 -16.31
CA PHE A 51 5.67 -13.17 -16.92
C PHE A 51 4.24 -12.57 -16.97
N ILE A 52 3.77 -12.02 -15.84
CA ILE A 52 2.46 -11.37 -15.77
C ILE A 52 2.38 -10.20 -16.76
N ARG A 53 3.42 -9.38 -16.83
CA ARG A 53 3.47 -8.23 -17.74
C ARG A 53 3.40 -8.69 -19.20
N THR A 54 4.22 -9.64 -19.60
CA THR A 54 4.20 -10.21 -20.95
C THR A 54 2.82 -10.77 -21.30
N SER A 55 2.22 -11.55 -20.38
CA SER A 55 0.87 -12.09 -20.59
C SER A 55 -0.21 -11.00 -20.75
N ILE A 56 -0.09 -9.88 -20.03
CA ILE A 56 -0.99 -8.74 -20.17
C ILE A 56 -0.78 -8.04 -21.52
N GLU A 57 0.46 -7.90 -21.95
CA GLU A 57 0.84 -7.26 -23.24
C GLU A 57 0.29 -8.03 -24.45
N GLU A 58 0.03 -9.32 -24.30
CA GLU A 58 -0.60 -10.16 -25.33
C GLU A 58 -2.12 -9.96 -25.45
N ILE A 59 -2.74 -9.19 -24.54
CA ILE A 59 -4.20 -8.95 -24.52
C ILE A 59 -4.49 -7.49 -24.89
N PRO A 60 -4.81 -7.17 -26.17
CA PRO A 60 -4.98 -5.79 -26.64
C PRO A 60 -6.05 -5.01 -25.89
N GLU A 61 -7.14 -5.65 -25.46
CA GLU A 61 -8.24 -5.02 -24.73
C GLU A 61 -7.76 -4.54 -23.35
N VAL A 62 -6.91 -5.31 -22.68
CA VAL A 62 -6.34 -4.94 -21.37
C VAL A 62 -5.40 -3.77 -21.52
N ILE A 63 -4.49 -3.82 -22.50
CA ILE A 63 -3.57 -2.71 -22.81
C ILE A 63 -4.31 -1.43 -23.14
N ASN A 64 -5.34 -1.52 -24.01
CA ASN A 64 -6.16 -0.36 -24.35
C ASN A 64 -6.87 0.22 -23.11
N ARG A 65 -7.30 -0.61 -22.17
CA ARG A 65 -7.91 -0.16 -20.92
C ARG A 65 -6.88 0.51 -20.00
N ILE A 66 -5.70 -0.06 -19.85
CA ILE A 66 -4.58 0.52 -19.09
C ILE A 66 -4.20 1.89 -19.65
N ASN A 67 -4.04 1.99 -20.97
CA ASN A 67 -3.72 3.25 -21.65
C ASN A 67 -4.80 4.31 -21.45
N ARG A 68 -6.09 3.93 -21.49
CA ARG A 68 -7.20 4.85 -21.18
C ARG A 68 -7.17 5.30 -19.73
N MET A 69 -6.89 4.41 -18.76
CA MET A 69 -6.78 4.80 -17.35
C MET A 69 -5.68 5.85 -17.14
N LYS A 70 -4.54 5.69 -17.80
CA LYS A 70 -3.44 6.67 -17.76
C LYS A 70 -3.83 7.97 -18.44
N LYS A 71 -4.40 7.88 -19.65
CA LYS A 71 -4.75 9.05 -20.47
C LYS A 71 -5.93 9.84 -19.89
N ASP A 72 -6.99 9.17 -19.47
CA ASP A 72 -8.26 9.80 -19.13
C ASP A 72 -8.40 10.09 -17.63
N HIS A 73 -7.74 9.31 -16.79
CA HIS A 73 -7.87 9.40 -15.33
C HIS A 73 -6.55 9.70 -14.60
N GLY A 74 -5.42 9.79 -15.30
CA GLY A 74 -4.13 10.02 -14.67
C GLY A 74 -3.60 8.86 -13.83
N ILE A 75 -4.10 7.62 -14.06
CA ILE A 75 -3.70 6.43 -13.33
C ILE A 75 -2.66 5.67 -14.16
N ASP A 76 -1.41 5.75 -13.75
CA ASP A 76 -0.27 5.06 -14.38
C ASP A 76 0.16 3.85 -13.55
N PHE A 77 -0.19 2.65 -14.01
CA PHE A 77 0.15 1.42 -13.31
C PHE A 77 1.66 1.17 -13.19
N ASP A 78 2.45 1.64 -14.16
CA ASP A 78 3.91 1.56 -14.11
C ASP A 78 4.53 2.53 -13.09
N GLY A 79 3.81 3.59 -12.76
CA GLY A 79 4.22 4.58 -11.77
C GLY A 79 3.96 4.18 -10.32
N PHE A 80 3.22 3.09 -10.05
CA PHE A 80 3.00 2.63 -8.68
C PHE A 80 4.32 2.13 -8.06
N SER A 81 4.60 2.59 -6.85
CA SER A 81 5.74 2.17 -6.05
C SER A 81 5.33 1.04 -5.11
N HIS A 82 4.44 1.32 -4.18
CA HIS A 82 3.91 0.32 -3.25
C HIS A 82 2.50 0.66 -2.79
N LEU A 83 1.78 -0.38 -2.34
CA LEU A 83 0.47 -0.28 -1.70
C LEU A 83 0.50 -1.09 -0.40
N THR A 84 0.10 -0.47 0.69
CA THR A 84 -0.17 -1.17 1.96
C THR A 84 -1.65 -1.02 2.29
N VAL A 85 -2.32 -2.15 2.51
CA VAL A 85 -3.71 -2.18 2.97
C VAL A 85 -3.74 -2.88 4.31
N SER A 86 -4.42 -2.32 5.30
CA SER A 86 -4.53 -2.91 6.63
C SER A 86 -5.91 -2.69 7.24
N GLY A 87 -6.35 -3.60 8.09
CA GLY A 87 -7.64 -3.50 8.74
C GLY A 87 -7.79 -4.40 9.95
N SER A 88 -8.82 -4.15 10.76
CA SER A 88 -9.13 -4.93 11.95
C SER A 88 -9.77 -6.30 11.64
N GLY A 89 -10.27 -6.52 10.42
CA GLY A 89 -11.09 -7.67 10.04
C GLY A 89 -12.59 -7.36 10.08
N GLU A 90 -13.00 -6.20 10.57
CA GLU A 90 -14.35 -5.72 10.43
C GLU A 90 -14.65 -5.47 8.94
N ARG A 91 -15.85 -5.89 8.53
CA ARG A 91 -16.23 -5.85 7.13
C ARG A 91 -16.20 -4.43 6.56
N ASP A 92 -15.66 -4.31 5.35
CA ASP A 92 -15.54 -3.05 4.61
C ASP A 92 -14.73 -1.96 5.33
N ARG A 93 -13.90 -2.32 6.33
CA ARG A 93 -13.07 -1.40 7.13
C ARG A 93 -11.59 -1.68 6.96
N ALA A 94 -10.98 -0.97 6.03
CA ALA A 94 -9.55 -1.03 5.78
C ALA A 94 -8.99 0.35 5.41
N ILE A 95 -7.74 0.58 5.74
CA ILE A 95 -6.95 1.74 5.33
C ILE A 95 -5.99 1.28 4.25
N ALA A 96 -5.98 2.01 3.13
CA ALA A 96 -5.04 1.80 2.03
C ALA A 96 -4.08 2.99 1.94
N ILE A 97 -2.78 2.73 1.87
CA ILE A 97 -1.75 3.74 1.65
C ILE A 97 -1.00 3.37 0.38
N LEU A 98 -1.24 4.13 -0.68
CA LEU A 98 -0.64 3.96 -2.00
C LEU A 98 0.41 5.02 -2.24
N LYS A 99 1.52 4.67 -2.90
CA LYS A 99 2.54 5.61 -3.35
C LYS A 99 2.80 5.51 -4.85
N GLY A 100 2.78 6.67 -5.50
CA GLY A 100 3.07 6.83 -6.94
C GLY A 100 1.89 6.50 -7.84
N GLY A 101 2.10 6.65 -9.14
CA GLY A 101 1.21 6.17 -10.18
C GLY A 101 -0.10 6.93 -10.38
N VAL A 102 -0.38 7.98 -9.61
CA VAL A 102 -1.63 8.75 -9.78
C VAL A 102 -1.34 10.24 -9.89
N ASP A 103 -1.76 10.81 -11.00
CA ASP A 103 -1.88 12.25 -11.21
C ASP A 103 -3.19 12.71 -10.56
N MET A 104 -3.07 13.25 -9.35
CA MET A 104 -4.24 13.62 -8.54
C MET A 104 -5.00 14.80 -9.13
N ASP A 105 -4.32 15.76 -9.75
CA ASP A 105 -4.98 16.92 -10.34
C ASP A 105 -5.86 16.45 -11.49
N LYS A 106 -5.31 15.64 -12.38
CA LYS A 106 -6.05 15.04 -13.49
C LYS A 106 -7.21 14.13 -13.03
N LEU A 107 -7.02 13.38 -11.96
CA LEU A 107 -8.05 12.52 -11.40
C LEU A 107 -9.23 13.34 -10.86
N ILE A 108 -8.95 14.40 -10.08
CA ILE A 108 -9.96 15.23 -9.43
C ILE A 108 -10.67 16.13 -10.45
N GLU A 109 -9.96 16.62 -11.46
CA GLU A 109 -10.51 17.46 -12.52
C GLU A 109 -11.33 16.68 -13.56
N ASN A 110 -11.30 15.33 -13.51
CA ASN A 110 -12.08 14.50 -14.41
C ASN A 110 -13.59 14.76 -14.20
N PRO A 111 -14.33 15.28 -15.21
CA PRO A 111 -15.74 15.67 -15.03
C PRO A 111 -16.63 14.53 -14.55
N LYS A 112 -16.34 13.29 -14.97
CA LYS A 112 -17.12 12.10 -14.57
C LYS A 112 -16.95 11.77 -13.09
N LEU A 113 -15.85 12.20 -12.47
CA LEU A 113 -15.56 11.99 -11.06
C LEU A 113 -15.92 13.23 -10.23
N ALA A 114 -15.56 14.43 -10.71
CA ALA A 114 -15.76 15.70 -10.00
C ALA A 114 -17.21 15.88 -9.52
N ASP A 115 -18.21 15.61 -10.37
CA ASP A 115 -19.63 15.73 -10.02
C ASP A 115 -20.09 14.73 -8.93
N ARG A 116 -19.29 13.71 -8.65
CA ARG A 116 -19.59 12.65 -7.68
C ARG A 116 -18.83 12.79 -6.39
N LEU A 117 -17.90 13.73 -6.31
CA LEU A 117 -17.08 13.94 -5.12
C LEU A 117 -17.68 15.00 -4.21
N GLU A 118 -17.62 14.72 -2.92
CA GLU A 118 -17.71 15.70 -1.84
C GLU A 118 -16.31 15.97 -1.32
N ILE A 119 -16.09 17.18 -0.81
CA ILE A 119 -14.79 17.58 -0.28
C ILE A 119 -14.98 17.94 1.17
N ASP A 120 -14.37 17.16 2.04
CA ASP A 120 -14.25 17.44 3.47
C ASP A 120 -12.87 18.00 3.77
N GLN A 121 -12.79 18.86 4.77
CA GLN A 121 -11.50 19.38 5.24
C GLN A 121 -11.29 19.05 6.71
N ILE A 122 -10.23 18.29 6.99
CA ILE A 122 -9.79 18.00 8.36
C ILE A 122 -8.39 18.60 8.55
N GLY A 123 -8.32 19.68 9.32
CA GLY A 123 -7.10 20.46 9.48
C GLY A 123 -6.62 21.04 8.15
N LYS A 124 -5.42 20.64 7.70
CA LYS A 124 -4.84 21.07 6.43
C LYS A 124 -5.05 20.07 5.28
N ASN A 125 -5.74 18.95 5.53
CA ASN A 125 -5.92 17.90 4.55
C ASN A 125 -7.31 18.03 3.92
N LYS A 126 -7.36 17.98 2.59
CA LYS A 126 -8.60 17.79 1.84
C LYS A 126 -8.83 16.30 1.69
N ILE A 127 -10.04 15.85 2.01
CA ILE A 127 -10.47 14.46 1.85
C ILE A 127 -11.62 14.48 0.84
N TYR A 128 -11.50 13.63 -0.15
CA TYR A 128 -12.50 13.47 -1.20
C TYR A 128 -13.31 12.22 -0.91
N SER A 129 -14.63 12.32 -0.89
CA SER A 129 -15.52 11.19 -0.70
C SER A 129 -16.55 11.08 -1.82
N THR A 130 -17.01 9.86 -2.10
CA THR A 130 -18.01 9.64 -3.14
C THR A 130 -19.41 9.91 -2.60
N LYS A 131 -20.16 10.82 -3.24
CA LYS A 131 -21.54 11.20 -2.88
C LYS A 131 -22.54 10.06 -2.94
N ARG A 132 -22.34 9.11 -3.85
CA ARG A 132 -23.28 8.03 -4.13
C ARG A 132 -22.55 6.77 -4.57
N GLY A 133 -22.94 5.64 -4.02
CA GLY A 133 -22.43 4.34 -4.43
C GLY A 133 -22.87 3.26 -3.44
N LYS A 134 -22.91 2.01 -3.92
CA LYS A 134 -23.18 0.86 -3.04
C LYS A 134 -22.07 0.65 -1.99
N ARG A 135 -20.90 1.25 -2.21
CA ARG A 135 -19.75 1.23 -1.31
C ARG A 135 -19.17 2.65 -1.28
N PRO A 136 -19.40 3.41 -0.20
CA PRO A 136 -18.75 4.70 -0.04
C PRO A 136 -17.23 4.50 -0.01
N MET A 137 -16.52 5.43 -0.60
CA MET A 137 -15.05 5.47 -0.59
C MET A 137 -14.62 6.90 -0.37
N ALA A 138 -13.59 7.07 0.43
CA ALA A 138 -12.94 8.34 0.61
C ALA A 138 -11.43 8.21 0.35
N PHE A 139 -10.77 9.28 -0.06
CA PHE A 139 -9.33 9.32 -0.27
C PHE A 139 -8.77 10.72 -0.04
N ALA A 140 -7.50 10.79 0.29
CA ALA A 140 -6.78 12.05 0.45
C ALA A 140 -5.41 11.97 -0.21
N PRO A 141 -5.06 12.93 -1.08
CA PRO A 141 -3.70 13.09 -1.56
C PRO A 141 -2.82 13.73 -0.48
N LEU A 142 -1.64 13.16 -0.31
CA LEU A 142 -0.58 13.70 0.55
C LEU A 142 0.63 14.11 -0.30
N LYS A 143 1.59 14.79 0.35
CA LYS A 143 2.86 15.16 -0.30
C LYS A 143 3.61 13.92 -0.81
N LYS A 144 4.48 14.12 -1.79
CA LYS A 144 5.35 13.09 -2.38
C LYS A 144 4.60 11.94 -3.07
N GLY A 145 3.41 12.20 -3.62
CA GLY A 145 2.64 11.20 -4.35
C GLY A 145 2.08 10.06 -3.50
N VAL A 146 1.85 10.31 -2.20
CA VAL A 146 1.16 9.35 -1.33
C VAL A 146 -0.34 9.64 -1.37
N ILE A 147 -1.15 8.59 -1.47
CA ILE A 147 -2.60 8.64 -1.41
C ILE A 147 -3.06 7.72 -0.29
N VAL A 148 -3.93 8.23 0.56
CA VAL A 148 -4.60 7.45 1.59
C VAL A 148 -6.04 7.21 1.17
N GLY A 149 -6.50 5.96 1.23
CA GLY A 149 -7.86 5.54 0.94
C GLY A 149 -8.51 4.83 2.12
N GLY A 150 -9.83 4.89 2.19
CA GLY A 150 -10.62 4.21 3.21
C GLY A 150 -12.11 4.22 2.87
N PRO A 151 -12.95 3.56 3.69
CA PRO A 151 -14.40 3.51 3.45
C PRO A 151 -15.09 4.85 3.68
N ASP A 152 -14.56 5.69 4.54
CA ASP A 152 -15.11 6.99 4.88
C ASP A 152 -14.03 8.00 5.30
N VAL A 153 -14.46 9.23 5.58
CA VAL A 153 -13.60 10.36 5.96
C VAL A 153 -12.81 10.10 7.24
N ASN A 154 -13.38 9.39 8.22
CA ASN A 154 -12.72 9.12 9.51
C ASN A 154 -11.56 8.12 9.32
N TYR A 155 -11.79 7.04 8.55
CA TYR A 155 -10.73 6.06 8.21
C TYR A 155 -9.61 6.69 7.39
N VAL A 156 -9.94 7.58 6.45
CA VAL A 156 -8.93 8.32 5.69
C VAL A 156 -8.15 9.25 6.61
N ASN A 157 -8.79 9.91 7.55
CA ASN A 157 -8.09 10.76 8.53
C ASN A 157 -7.14 9.94 9.43
N GLU A 158 -7.57 8.77 9.89
CA GLU A 158 -6.69 7.83 10.61
C GLU A 158 -5.49 7.41 9.74
N GLY A 159 -5.74 7.03 8.50
CA GLY A 159 -4.68 6.69 7.54
C GLY A 159 -3.71 7.84 7.26
N ILE A 160 -4.19 9.09 7.26
CA ILE A 160 -3.33 10.28 7.17
C ILE A 160 -2.41 10.39 8.39
N LEU A 161 -2.93 10.12 9.59
CA LEU A 161 -2.13 10.13 10.81
C LEU A 161 -1.09 9.02 10.80
N LEU A 162 -1.45 7.81 10.36
CA LEU A 162 -0.51 6.69 10.15
C LEU A 162 0.58 7.05 9.14
N ALA A 163 0.20 7.55 7.97
CA ALA A 163 1.14 7.94 6.92
C ALA A 163 2.13 9.02 7.38
N LYS A 164 1.77 9.82 8.39
CA LYS A 164 2.60 10.86 9.02
C LYS A 164 3.34 10.39 10.28
N GLY A 165 3.21 9.12 10.67
CA GLY A 165 3.79 8.57 11.91
C GLY A 165 3.21 9.19 13.20
N LYS A 166 1.94 9.62 13.16
CA LYS A 166 1.25 10.29 14.29
C LYS A 166 0.13 9.45 14.93
N SER A 167 -0.01 8.21 14.54
CA SER A 167 -0.98 7.26 15.10
C SER A 167 -0.24 6.03 15.61
N PRO A 168 -0.78 5.33 16.64
CA PRO A 168 -0.24 4.05 17.09
C PRO A 168 -0.16 3.06 15.93
N SER A 169 0.96 2.36 15.82
CA SER A 169 1.25 1.47 14.70
C SER A 169 1.87 0.16 15.19
N HIS A 170 2.09 -0.78 14.28
CA HIS A 170 2.83 -2.02 14.55
C HIS A 170 4.35 -1.85 14.59
N SER A 171 4.88 -0.63 14.51
CA SER A 171 6.33 -0.41 14.64
C SER A 171 6.85 -0.92 15.99
N GLY A 172 8.01 -1.60 15.97
CA GLY A 172 8.60 -2.23 17.17
C GLY A 172 7.94 -3.56 17.56
N ASN A 173 7.16 -4.17 16.69
CA ASN A 173 6.71 -5.54 16.86
C ASN A 173 7.81 -6.51 16.39
N ASN A 174 8.62 -7.00 17.34
CA ASN A 174 9.79 -7.84 17.06
C ASN A 174 9.47 -9.10 16.24
N LEU A 175 8.29 -9.70 16.44
CA LEU A 175 7.87 -10.86 15.65
C LEU A 175 7.66 -10.48 14.18
N LEU A 176 6.89 -9.42 13.91
CA LEU A 176 6.66 -8.94 12.55
C LEU A 176 7.94 -8.45 11.89
N ASP A 177 8.78 -7.73 12.62
CA ASP A 177 10.09 -7.27 12.13
C ASP A 177 10.97 -8.47 11.72
N SER A 178 11.01 -9.55 12.55
CA SER A 178 11.76 -10.77 12.25
C SER A 178 11.18 -11.53 11.05
N LEU A 179 9.86 -11.64 10.94
CA LEU A 179 9.21 -12.29 9.81
C LEU A 179 9.47 -11.54 8.49
N ILE A 180 9.38 -10.21 8.51
CA ILE A 180 9.66 -9.37 7.33
C ILE A 180 11.13 -9.50 6.93
N ALA A 181 12.04 -9.47 7.90
CA ALA A 181 13.48 -9.61 7.65
C ALA A 181 13.89 -10.99 7.12
N SER A 182 13.09 -12.04 7.37
CA SER A 182 13.36 -13.39 6.88
C SER A 182 13.08 -13.60 5.38
N VAL A 183 12.40 -12.66 4.74
CA VAL A 183 12.03 -12.74 3.33
C VAL A 183 12.81 -11.68 2.54
N ASP A 184 13.64 -12.14 1.61
CA ASP A 184 14.41 -11.24 0.76
C ASP A 184 13.53 -10.59 -0.29
N HIS A 185 13.34 -9.27 -0.18
CA HIS A 185 12.60 -8.42 -1.13
C HIS A 185 11.24 -8.97 -1.58
N PRO A 186 10.29 -9.23 -0.69
CA PRO A 186 8.99 -9.75 -1.08
C PRO A 186 8.24 -8.71 -1.92
N GLY A 187 7.88 -9.08 -3.16
CA GLY A 187 7.00 -8.26 -3.99
C GLY A 187 5.58 -8.19 -3.44
N PHE A 188 5.21 -9.20 -2.63
CA PHE A 188 3.91 -9.32 -1.98
C PHE A 188 4.05 -9.98 -0.63
N LEU A 189 3.45 -9.37 0.39
CA LEU A 189 3.43 -9.87 1.76
C LEU A 189 2.01 -9.77 2.34
N VAL A 190 1.52 -10.83 2.95
CA VAL A 190 0.25 -10.85 3.70
C VAL A 190 0.50 -11.37 5.10
N PHE A 191 -0.11 -10.70 6.05
CA PHE A 191 -0.16 -11.14 7.45
C PHE A 191 -1.60 -11.10 7.95
N ALA A 192 -1.98 -12.07 8.78
CA ALA A 192 -3.25 -12.08 9.50
C ALA A 192 -3.08 -12.69 10.89
N ASP A 193 -3.50 -11.95 11.92
CA ASP A 193 -3.63 -12.43 13.29
C ASP A 193 -5.04 -13.01 13.48
N ILE A 194 -5.17 -14.28 13.18
CA ILE A 194 -6.46 -14.99 13.20
C ILE A 194 -7.01 -15.09 14.64
N GLU A 195 -6.14 -15.31 15.64
CA GLU A 195 -6.57 -15.44 17.04
C GLU A 195 -7.15 -14.13 17.58
N ARG A 196 -6.51 -13.01 17.26
CA ARG A 196 -6.98 -11.70 17.64
C ARG A 196 -8.29 -11.34 16.95
N ALA A 197 -8.40 -11.62 15.64
CA ALA A 197 -9.64 -11.42 14.89
C ALA A 197 -10.79 -12.27 15.41
N GLU A 198 -10.52 -13.51 15.86
CA GLU A 198 -11.50 -14.38 16.48
C GLU A 198 -11.98 -13.84 17.83
N LYS A 199 -11.08 -13.43 18.72
CA LYS A 199 -11.40 -12.83 20.01
C LYS A 199 -12.26 -11.57 19.87
N GLN A 200 -12.07 -10.82 18.79
CA GLN A 200 -12.86 -9.64 18.44
C GLN A 200 -14.14 -9.94 17.66
N ASN A 201 -14.43 -11.22 17.41
CA ASN A 201 -15.59 -11.70 16.65
C ASN A 201 -15.70 -11.17 15.21
N TYR A 202 -14.56 -10.90 14.58
CA TYR A 202 -14.47 -10.42 13.20
C TYR A 202 -14.39 -11.54 12.15
N LEU A 203 -14.20 -12.79 12.56
CA LEU A 203 -14.19 -13.93 11.64
C LEU A 203 -15.62 -14.35 11.27
N ASP A 204 -15.90 -14.33 9.98
CA ASP A 204 -17.12 -14.95 9.45
C ASP A 204 -17.01 -16.48 9.45
N GLU A 205 -18.12 -17.17 9.14
CA GLU A 205 -18.18 -18.65 9.13
C GLU A 205 -17.17 -19.27 8.15
N ARG A 206 -16.89 -18.61 7.02
CA ARG A 206 -15.93 -19.11 6.01
C ARG A 206 -14.49 -19.01 6.53
N ALA A 207 -14.15 -17.91 7.17
CA ALA A 207 -12.84 -17.74 7.77
C ALA A 207 -12.62 -18.71 8.94
N ARG A 208 -13.64 -19.01 9.75
CA ARG A 208 -13.59 -20.03 10.80
C ARG A 208 -13.36 -21.42 10.21
N PHE A 209 -14.08 -21.77 9.16
CA PHE A 209 -13.89 -23.04 8.47
C PHE A 209 -12.47 -23.20 7.91
N MET A 210 -11.93 -22.18 7.28
CA MET A 210 -10.55 -22.19 6.75
C MET A 210 -9.52 -22.38 7.88
N ARG A 211 -9.66 -21.67 9.00
CA ARG A 211 -8.80 -21.82 10.18
C ARG A 211 -8.80 -23.26 10.71
N ASP A 212 -9.98 -23.87 10.83
CA ASP A 212 -10.10 -25.23 11.36
C ASP A 212 -9.41 -26.25 10.45
N LYS A 213 -9.46 -26.03 9.14
CA LYS A 213 -8.71 -26.82 8.15
C LYS A 213 -7.19 -26.68 8.30
N ILE A 214 -6.69 -25.50 8.58
CA ILE A 214 -5.24 -25.24 8.76
C ILE A 214 -4.72 -25.88 10.07
N LYS A 215 -5.53 -25.90 11.12
CA LYS A 215 -5.15 -26.52 12.42
C LYS A 215 -5.14 -28.05 12.41
N THR A 216 -5.82 -28.66 11.45
CA THR A 216 -5.97 -30.14 11.35
C THR A 216 -5.10 -30.79 10.26
N GLY A 217 -4.32 -30.02 9.51
CA GLY A 217 -3.34 -30.46 8.53
C GLY A 217 -1.93 -30.33 9.04
#